data_3a49a98edf35a6586f66be6111d1fa5c
#
_entry.id   3a49a98edf35a6586f66be6111d1fa5c
#
_cell.length_a   1.000
_cell.length_b   1.000
_cell.length_c   1.000
_cell.angle_alpha   90.00
_cell.angle_beta   90.00
_cell.angle_gamma   90.00
#
_symmetry.space_group_name_H-M   'P 1'
#
loop_
_entity.id
_entity.type
_entity.pdbx_description
1 polymer ?
#
loop_
_entity_poly.entity_id
_entity_poly.type
_entity_poly.pdbx_seq_one_letter_code
_entity_poly.pdbx_strand_id
1 'polypeptide(L)'
;MVLGLEADISFPSPLDHPKLTPAPFNTTFDYFGTVRGRVGYAVGTWLPYVTGGAAWGRTHIDLNDPAGDIAGMKARMHLGWVAGAGLEFALGGNWSGKVEYNYMDLGARAYGLSDVPLPDVTVDPKVHAVKLGLNYRLWDTPPWASNASIKAPSLPESTDWNVHGQTTLITQGYPSFRSPYQGANSLPGIGRTRETWTVGAFLGWRLWDGGEFYFNPELAQGFGIGGTLGLAGFSNGEAQKGGAEYPKFRAQRYFFRQTFGLGGEQEDVADGPNQLAGKRDIDRITVTVGRFAVGDYFDNNSYAKDPRADFMNWALWSSAAYDFPADLPGFTRGAVIELNRKDWAIRAGAFQVPSQPNSDVLTFNGAGGVVEFEERHTLFNQPGKLPVGVFANRGTTANYRDVLGISTANPGLDINNIVAGERRERSKYGFYINGEQQVANDVGIFARASWNDGQNEILSFTDIDRSLSGGVSVKGSHWGRPSDTFGLGGAINGLSGAHRDFLAAGGKGLLIGDGLLNYSNERILETYYALALDKAFTFTADYQLIVNPAYNADRGPVSIFSGRLHGEF
;
A
#
# COMPACT_ATOMS: atom_id res chain seq x y z
N MET A 1 2.59 -24.11 36.38
CA MET A 1 1.30 -23.66 35.88
C MET A 1 1.42 -22.17 35.55
N VAL A 2 0.92 -21.74 34.39
CA VAL A 2 0.95 -20.34 33.92
C VAL A 2 -0.50 -19.91 33.72
N LEU A 3 -0.88 -18.79 34.33
CA LEU A 3 -2.17 -18.14 34.13
C LEU A 3 -1.97 -16.87 33.34
N GLY A 4 -2.85 -16.58 32.40
CA GLY A 4 -2.78 -15.38 31.58
C GLY A 4 -4.16 -14.83 31.23
N LEU A 5 -4.20 -13.53 30.97
CA LEU A 5 -5.32 -12.85 30.33
C LEU A 5 -4.87 -12.38 28.97
N GLU A 6 -5.66 -12.65 27.94
CA GLU A 6 -5.39 -12.23 26.57
C GLU A 6 -6.56 -11.40 26.03
N ALA A 7 -6.25 -10.34 25.32
CA ALA A 7 -7.21 -9.61 24.52
C ALA A 7 -6.64 -9.50 23.11
N ASP A 8 -7.46 -9.77 22.12
CA ASP A 8 -7.09 -9.62 20.73
C ASP A 8 -8.21 -9.01 19.89
N ILE A 9 -7.80 -8.41 18.79
CA ILE A 9 -8.69 -8.03 17.71
C ILE A 9 -8.12 -8.61 16.42
N SER A 10 -8.99 -9.24 15.65
CA SER A 10 -8.65 -9.88 14.37
C SER A 10 -9.42 -9.16 13.28
N PHE A 11 -8.72 -8.90 12.21
CA PHE A 11 -9.32 -8.36 11.00
C PHE A 11 -9.41 -9.49 9.99
N PRO A 12 -10.50 -9.60 9.21
CA PRO A 12 -10.67 -10.71 8.29
C PRO A 12 -9.52 -10.76 7.31
N SER A 13 -8.87 -11.92 7.27
CA SER A 13 -7.94 -12.23 6.19
C SER A 13 -8.72 -12.46 4.91
N PRO A 14 -8.23 -11.98 3.76
CA PRO A 14 -8.79 -12.34 2.46
C PRO A 14 -8.72 -13.84 2.16
N LEU A 15 -8.04 -14.64 2.98
CA LEU A 15 -7.98 -16.10 2.83
C LEU A 15 -9.30 -16.79 3.15
N ASP A 16 -10.22 -16.11 3.84
CA ASP A 16 -11.46 -16.73 4.26
C ASP A 16 -12.61 -15.72 4.21
N HIS A 17 -13.25 -15.65 3.05
CA HIS A 17 -14.60 -15.11 2.92
C HIS A 17 -15.57 -16.26 2.75
N PRO A 18 -15.90 -17.00 3.82
CA PRO A 18 -17.06 -17.85 3.74
C PRO A 18 -18.23 -16.93 3.40
N LYS A 19 -18.89 -17.16 2.29
CA LYS A 19 -20.16 -16.51 1.99
C LYS A 19 -21.12 -16.96 3.08
N LEU A 20 -21.28 -16.16 4.12
CA LEU A 20 -22.17 -16.42 5.25
C LEU A 20 -23.64 -16.39 4.82
N THR A 21 -23.90 -15.98 3.58
CA THR A 21 -25.24 -15.86 3.01
C THR A 21 -25.26 -16.31 1.54
N PRO A 22 -26.39 -16.92 1.06
CA PRO A 22 -26.56 -17.20 -0.35
C PRO A 22 -26.76 -15.91 -1.17
N ALA A 23 -26.39 -15.96 -2.46
CA ALA A 23 -26.64 -14.85 -3.38
C ALA A 23 -28.13 -14.43 -3.38
N PRO A 24 -28.48 -13.16 -3.52
CA PRO A 24 -27.63 -12.03 -3.94
C PRO A 24 -26.88 -11.31 -2.81
N PHE A 25 -26.88 -11.86 -1.61
CA PHE A 25 -26.23 -11.25 -0.45
C PHE A 25 -24.76 -11.66 -0.34
N ASN A 26 -23.94 -10.69 0.07
CA ASN A 26 -22.55 -10.93 0.44
C ASN A 26 -22.35 -10.45 1.87
N THR A 27 -22.04 -11.37 2.79
CA THR A 27 -21.79 -11.05 4.20
C THR A 27 -20.34 -11.30 4.54
N THR A 28 -19.68 -10.30 5.09
CA THR A 28 -18.27 -10.39 5.51
C THR A 28 -18.08 -9.79 6.90
N PHE A 29 -17.00 -10.22 7.57
CA PHE A 29 -16.56 -9.57 8.80
C PHE A 29 -15.82 -8.27 8.50
N ASP A 30 -16.06 -7.24 9.33
CA ASP A 30 -15.19 -6.06 9.39
C ASP A 30 -14.04 -6.30 10.36
N TYR A 31 -14.35 -6.87 11.51
CA TYR A 31 -13.41 -7.33 12.53
C TYR A 31 -14.11 -8.26 13.52
N PHE A 32 -13.34 -9.03 14.23
CA PHE A 32 -13.78 -9.73 15.44
C PHE A 32 -12.68 -9.70 16.49
N GLY A 33 -13.03 -9.90 17.74
CA GLY A 33 -12.08 -9.87 18.83
C GLY A 33 -12.48 -10.77 19.97
N THR A 34 -11.54 -11.00 20.88
CA THR A 34 -11.78 -11.82 22.05
C THR A 34 -11.13 -11.22 23.29
N VAL A 35 -11.73 -11.48 24.46
CA VAL A 35 -11.10 -11.36 25.77
C VAL A 35 -11.16 -12.73 26.44
N ARG A 36 -10.01 -13.29 26.77
CA ARG A 36 -9.87 -14.69 27.18
C ARG A 36 -8.98 -14.85 28.40
N GLY A 37 -9.36 -15.76 29.28
CA GLY A 37 -8.43 -16.36 30.22
C GLY A 37 -7.67 -17.51 29.56
N ARG A 38 -6.39 -17.70 29.90
CA ARG A 38 -5.63 -18.88 29.48
C ARG A 38 -4.98 -19.58 30.68
N VAL A 39 -4.91 -20.90 30.61
CA VAL A 39 -4.26 -21.76 31.60
C VAL A 39 -3.32 -22.71 30.87
N GLY A 40 -2.03 -22.68 31.21
CA GLY A 40 -1.00 -23.49 30.58
C GLY A 40 -0.05 -24.14 31.59
N TYR A 41 0.71 -25.09 31.10
CA TYR A 41 1.75 -25.78 31.87
C TYR A 41 3.07 -25.75 31.09
N ALA A 42 4.10 -25.11 31.66
CA ALA A 42 5.41 -25.03 31.03
C ALA A 42 6.18 -26.34 31.12
N VAL A 43 6.65 -26.87 30.00
CA VAL A 43 7.48 -28.06 29.85
C VAL A 43 8.72 -27.71 29.05
N GLY A 44 9.83 -27.45 29.71
CA GLY A 44 11.04 -26.97 29.06
C GLY A 44 10.80 -25.63 28.35
N THR A 45 11.02 -25.60 27.04
CA THR A 45 10.81 -24.39 26.19
C THR A 45 9.39 -24.31 25.60
N TRP A 46 8.49 -25.22 25.94
CA TRP A 46 7.15 -25.36 25.43
C TRP A 46 6.11 -25.01 26.48
N LEU A 47 5.03 -24.38 26.08
CA LEU A 47 3.90 -24.01 26.92
C LEU A 47 2.58 -24.39 26.23
N PRO A 48 2.11 -25.65 26.36
CA PRO A 48 0.74 -26.00 26.00
C PRO A 48 -0.25 -25.29 26.92
N TYR A 49 -1.38 -24.83 26.37
CA TYR A 49 -2.41 -24.10 27.09
C TYR A 49 -3.80 -24.30 26.48
N VAL A 50 -4.82 -24.05 27.31
CA VAL A 50 -6.20 -23.87 26.88
C VAL A 50 -6.65 -22.48 27.19
N THR A 51 -7.63 -21.97 26.40
CA THR A 51 -8.13 -20.61 26.53
C THR A 51 -9.64 -20.58 26.35
N GLY A 52 -10.31 -19.60 26.97
CA GLY A 52 -11.74 -19.41 26.83
C GLY A 52 -12.19 -18.04 27.34
N GLY A 53 -13.27 -17.51 26.77
CA GLY A 53 -13.75 -16.18 27.15
C GLY A 53 -14.87 -15.64 26.28
N ALA A 54 -15.00 -14.31 26.25
CA ALA A 54 -15.97 -13.59 25.44
C ALA A 54 -15.40 -13.29 24.04
N ALA A 55 -16.27 -13.32 23.05
CA ALA A 55 -15.96 -12.96 21.68
C ALA A 55 -16.98 -11.94 21.16
N TRP A 56 -16.54 -11.06 20.27
CA TRP A 56 -17.41 -10.13 19.55
C TRP A 56 -16.96 -10.00 18.11
N GLY A 57 -17.86 -9.61 17.22
CA GLY A 57 -17.53 -9.35 15.83
C GLY A 57 -18.51 -8.38 15.18
N ARG A 58 -18.03 -7.57 14.26
CA ARG A 58 -18.86 -6.76 13.39
C ARG A 58 -18.88 -7.39 12.01
N THR A 59 -20.09 -7.65 11.51
CA THR A 59 -20.28 -8.08 10.13
C THR A 59 -21.10 -7.04 9.37
N HIS A 60 -20.90 -6.98 8.07
CA HIS A 60 -21.77 -6.25 7.18
C HIS A 60 -22.32 -7.18 6.10
N ILE A 61 -23.50 -6.82 5.61
CA ILE A 61 -24.16 -7.48 4.50
C ILE A 61 -24.30 -6.47 3.37
N ASP A 62 -23.85 -6.88 2.18
CA ASP A 62 -24.02 -6.14 0.94
C ASP A 62 -25.08 -6.86 0.10
N LEU A 63 -25.99 -6.11 -0.49
CA LEU A 63 -26.90 -6.57 -1.52
C LEU A 63 -26.37 -6.06 -2.86
N ASN A 64 -26.01 -6.96 -3.75
CA ASN A 64 -25.59 -6.61 -5.10
C ASN A 64 -26.79 -6.66 -6.05
N ASP A 65 -26.88 -5.68 -6.93
CA ASP A 65 -27.84 -5.70 -8.04
C ASP A 65 -27.36 -6.67 -9.16
N PRO A 66 -28.16 -6.94 -10.20
CA PRO A 66 -27.76 -7.80 -11.30
C PRO A 66 -26.56 -7.30 -12.11
N ALA A 67 -26.21 -6.01 -12.02
CA ALA A 67 -25.03 -5.42 -12.64
C ALA A 67 -23.77 -5.54 -11.76
N GLY A 68 -23.91 -6.03 -10.52
CA GLY A 68 -22.83 -6.17 -9.54
C GLY A 68 -22.59 -4.93 -8.68
N ASP A 69 -23.42 -3.88 -8.82
CA ASP A 69 -23.34 -2.68 -7.99
C ASP A 69 -24.03 -2.93 -6.64
N ILE A 70 -23.56 -2.22 -5.59
CA ILE A 70 -24.12 -2.38 -4.24
C ILE A 70 -25.43 -1.59 -4.14
N ALA A 71 -26.56 -2.30 -4.14
CA ALA A 71 -27.90 -1.74 -4.04
C ALA A 71 -28.34 -1.42 -2.59
N GLY A 72 -27.68 -2.03 -1.62
CA GLY A 72 -27.94 -1.81 -0.19
C GLY A 72 -26.90 -2.45 0.70
N MET A 73 -26.68 -1.90 1.90
CA MET A 73 -25.74 -2.46 2.86
C MET A 73 -26.17 -2.19 4.30
N LYS A 74 -25.84 -3.13 5.21
CA LYS A 74 -26.11 -3.01 6.64
C LYS A 74 -25.05 -3.71 7.48
N ALA A 75 -24.68 -3.11 8.61
CA ALA A 75 -23.71 -3.69 9.54
C ALA A 75 -24.36 -3.97 10.90
N ARG A 76 -23.90 -5.03 11.59
CA ARG A 76 -24.34 -5.42 12.93
C ARG A 76 -23.18 -5.91 13.78
N MET A 77 -23.30 -5.67 15.10
CA MET A 77 -22.42 -6.26 16.10
C MET A 77 -22.99 -7.59 16.60
N HIS A 78 -22.13 -8.58 16.67
CA HIS A 78 -22.36 -9.89 17.27
C HIS A 78 -21.60 -9.99 18.59
N LEU A 79 -22.16 -10.69 19.56
CA LEU A 79 -21.53 -11.00 20.84
C LEU A 79 -21.72 -12.48 21.12
N GLY A 80 -20.66 -13.13 21.59
CA GLY A 80 -20.65 -14.56 21.83
C GLY A 80 -19.50 -15.01 22.72
N TRP A 81 -19.05 -16.24 22.52
CA TRP A 81 -18.00 -16.88 23.32
C TRP A 81 -16.94 -17.52 22.44
N VAL A 82 -15.78 -17.78 23.05
CA VAL A 82 -14.65 -18.44 22.41
C VAL A 82 -14.08 -19.51 23.34
N ALA A 83 -13.65 -20.63 22.75
CA ALA A 83 -12.85 -21.66 23.42
C ALA A 83 -11.75 -22.12 22.46
N GLY A 84 -10.55 -22.39 23.01
CA GLY A 84 -9.42 -22.78 22.19
C GLY A 84 -8.32 -23.48 22.95
N ALA A 85 -7.32 -23.94 22.19
CA ALA A 85 -6.09 -24.52 22.71
C ALA A 85 -4.91 -24.10 21.85
N GLY A 86 -3.73 -24.00 22.46
CA GLY A 86 -2.54 -23.60 21.77
C GLY A 86 -1.26 -24.14 22.36
N LEU A 87 -0.20 -23.96 21.63
CA LEU A 87 1.16 -24.29 21.99
C LEU A 87 2.05 -23.08 21.74
N GLU A 88 2.67 -22.54 22.77
CA GLU A 88 3.67 -21.49 22.67
C GLU A 88 5.06 -22.10 22.91
N PHE A 89 6.06 -21.64 22.15
CA PHE A 89 7.43 -22.13 22.23
C PHE A 89 8.42 -20.97 22.18
N ALA A 90 9.44 -21.03 23.03
CA ALA A 90 10.47 -20.00 23.11
C ALA A 90 11.41 -20.08 21.90
N LEU A 91 11.64 -18.93 21.26
CA LEU A 91 12.56 -18.79 20.13
C LEU A 91 13.93 -18.24 20.55
N GLY A 92 14.01 -17.60 21.72
CA GLY A 92 15.22 -17.00 22.29
C GLY A 92 15.03 -15.53 22.64
N GLY A 93 15.80 -15.03 23.61
CA GLY A 93 15.61 -13.67 24.14
C GLY A 93 14.16 -13.45 24.58
N ASN A 94 13.55 -12.38 24.09
CA ASN A 94 12.17 -12.02 24.42
C ASN A 94 11.13 -12.56 23.40
N TRP A 95 11.54 -13.38 22.43
CA TRP A 95 10.66 -13.90 21.39
C TRP A 95 10.09 -15.27 21.69
N SER A 96 8.82 -15.48 21.39
CA SER A 96 8.19 -16.80 21.34
C SER A 96 7.28 -16.93 20.12
N GLY A 97 7.20 -18.14 19.57
CA GLY A 97 6.25 -18.51 18.54
C GLY A 97 5.03 -19.18 19.16
N LYS A 98 3.85 -19.02 18.59
CA LYS A 98 2.65 -19.75 19.01
C LYS A 98 1.85 -20.29 17.84
N VAL A 99 1.22 -21.45 18.07
CA VAL A 99 0.16 -22.00 17.23
C VAL A 99 -1.06 -22.16 18.11
N GLU A 100 -2.19 -21.61 17.71
CA GLU A 100 -3.41 -21.60 18.51
C GLU A 100 -4.63 -21.88 17.62
N TYR A 101 -5.51 -22.76 18.07
CA TYR A 101 -6.82 -22.99 17.49
C TYR A 101 -7.90 -22.41 18.39
N ASN A 102 -8.83 -21.66 17.81
CA ASN A 102 -9.99 -21.11 18.49
C ASN A 102 -11.27 -21.44 17.72
N TYR A 103 -12.28 -21.86 18.46
CA TYR A 103 -13.67 -21.88 18.01
C TYR A 103 -14.42 -20.72 18.65
N MET A 104 -15.15 -19.94 17.85
CA MET A 104 -15.97 -18.84 18.31
C MET A 104 -17.39 -19.00 17.79
N ASP A 105 -18.37 -18.79 18.66
CA ASP A 105 -19.79 -18.68 18.32
C ASP A 105 -20.23 -17.26 18.65
N LEU A 106 -20.55 -16.47 17.64
CA LEU A 106 -20.84 -15.04 17.78
C LEU A 106 -22.35 -14.75 17.86
N GLY A 107 -23.18 -15.80 17.85
CA GLY A 107 -24.63 -15.71 17.95
C GLY A 107 -25.33 -15.13 16.72
N ALA A 108 -26.57 -15.54 16.53
CA ALA A 108 -27.40 -15.14 15.40
C ALA A 108 -27.91 -13.70 15.52
N ARG A 109 -27.93 -12.96 14.39
CA ARG A 109 -28.53 -11.60 14.28
C ARG A 109 -29.30 -11.47 12.97
N ALA A 110 -30.50 -10.85 13.07
CA ALA A 110 -31.32 -10.53 11.91
C ALA A 110 -30.92 -9.16 11.33
N TYR A 111 -30.82 -9.09 10.01
CA TYR A 111 -30.54 -7.88 9.23
C TYR A 111 -31.82 -7.49 8.49
N GLY A 112 -32.61 -6.57 9.07
CA GLY A 112 -33.74 -5.96 8.38
C GLY A 112 -33.20 -5.02 7.29
N LEU A 113 -33.45 -5.34 6.04
CA LEU A 113 -33.12 -4.50 4.88
C LEU A 113 -34.35 -3.64 4.53
N SER A 114 -34.74 -2.76 5.47
CA SER A 114 -36.01 -1.99 5.42
C SER A 114 -36.16 -1.08 4.20
N ASP A 115 -35.08 -0.81 3.48
CA ASP A 115 -35.07 0.06 2.30
C ASP A 115 -35.27 -0.71 0.98
N VAL A 116 -35.35 -2.05 1.05
CA VAL A 116 -35.60 -2.96 -0.08
C VAL A 116 -36.68 -3.95 0.34
N PRO A 117 -37.69 -4.28 -0.49
CA PRO A 117 -38.76 -5.21 -0.14
C PRO A 117 -38.28 -6.67 -0.15
N LEU A 118 -37.30 -6.98 0.69
CA LEU A 118 -36.74 -8.32 0.85
C LEU A 118 -36.92 -8.80 2.30
N PRO A 119 -37.08 -10.12 2.53
CA PRO A 119 -37.17 -10.66 3.88
C PRO A 119 -35.90 -10.44 4.67
N ASP A 120 -36.02 -10.36 6.01
CA ASP A 120 -34.91 -10.28 6.93
C ASP A 120 -33.96 -11.46 6.73
N VAL A 121 -32.66 -11.17 6.63
CA VAL A 121 -31.59 -12.16 6.55
C VAL A 121 -31.01 -12.36 7.93
N THR A 122 -30.99 -13.61 8.42
CA THR A 122 -30.34 -13.97 9.68
C THR A 122 -28.95 -14.49 9.40
N VAL A 123 -27.95 -13.92 10.06
CA VAL A 123 -26.54 -14.34 10.03
C VAL A 123 -26.17 -14.91 11.40
N ASP A 124 -25.65 -16.12 11.42
CA ASP A 124 -25.17 -16.85 12.61
C ASP A 124 -23.71 -17.26 12.45
N PRO A 125 -22.75 -16.33 12.73
CA PRO A 125 -21.34 -16.58 12.45
C PRO A 125 -20.73 -17.55 13.47
N LYS A 126 -20.18 -18.65 12.96
CA LYS A 126 -19.35 -19.60 13.71
C LYS A 126 -17.98 -19.63 13.07
N VAL A 127 -16.94 -19.33 13.83
CA VAL A 127 -15.60 -19.14 13.32
C VAL A 127 -14.66 -20.18 13.89
N HIS A 128 -13.96 -20.89 12.99
CA HIS A 128 -12.81 -21.72 13.31
C HIS A 128 -11.55 -20.99 12.90
N ALA A 129 -10.72 -20.59 13.83
CA ALA A 129 -9.50 -19.83 13.56
C ALA A 129 -8.26 -20.63 13.99
N VAL A 130 -7.32 -20.80 13.06
CA VAL A 130 -5.95 -21.23 13.38
C VAL A 130 -5.06 -19.99 13.33
N LYS A 131 -4.43 -19.68 14.46
CA LYS A 131 -3.54 -18.51 14.58
C LYS A 131 -2.09 -18.99 14.66
N LEU A 132 -1.24 -18.47 13.79
CA LEU A 132 0.20 -18.51 13.93
C LEU A 132 0.64 -17.16 14.48
N GLY A 133 1.39 -17.14 15.57
CA GLY A 133 1.76 -15.90 16.24
C GLY A 133 3.24 -15.85 16.55
N LEU A 134 3.78 -14.67 16.44
CA LEU A 134 5.08 -14.29 16.98
C LEU A 134 4.83 -13.31 18.12
N ASN A 135 5.32 -13.63 19.32
CA ASN A 135 5.13 -12.79 20.49
C ASN A 135 6.48 -12.19 20.91
N TYR A 136 6.47 -10.93 21.25
CA TYR A 136 7.59 -10.24 21.86
C TYR A 136 7.24 -9.82 23.29
N ARG A 137 8.10 -10.14 24.26
CA ARG A 137 7.91 -9.79 25.65
C ARG A 137 8.60 -8.47 25.96
N LEU A 138 7.84 -7.57 26.54
CA LEU A 138 8.33 -6.23 26.92
C LEU A 138 9.11 -6.22 28.23
N TRP A 139 9.05 -7.34 29.01
CA TRP A 139 9.71 -7.51 30.30
C TRP A 139 10.62 -8.75 30.31
N ASP A 140 11.30 -8.98 31.44
CA ASP A 140 12.28 -10.06 31.61
C ASP A 140 11.81 -11.42 31.14
N THR A 141 12.75 -12.18 30.57
CA THR A 141 12.52 -13.53 30.03
C THR A 141 12.08 -14.47 31.13
N PRO A 142 10.91 -15.11 31.03
CA PRO A 142 10.52 -16.12 32.05
C PRO A 142 11.47 -17.31 32.04
N PRO A 143 11.64 -18.00 33.18
CA PRO A 143 12.64 -19.07 33.34
C PRO A 143 12.57 -20.18 32.30
N TRP A 144 11.36 -20.46 31.77
CA TRP A 144 11.15 -21.51 30.76
C TRP A 144 11.67 -21.13 29.34
N ALA A 145 11.89 -19.85 29.11
CA ALA A 145 12.35 -19.32 27.80
C ALA A 145 13.83 -18.93 27.80
N SER A 146 14.49 -18.91 28.95
CA SER A 146 15.87 -18.40 29.11
C SER A 146 16.94 -19.23 28.37
N ASN A 147 16.67 -20.51 28.09
CA ASN A 147 17.62 -21.42 27.45
C ASN A 147 17.36 -21.65 25.95
N ALA A 148 16.35 -21.04 25.38
CA ALA A 148 16.07 -21.16 23.95
C ALA A 148 16.91 -20.17 23.17
N SER A 149 17.76 -20.62 22.29
CA SER A 149 18.41 -19.80 21.27
C SER A 149 18.31 -20.52 19.93
N ILE A 150 17.41 -20.02 19.09
CA ILE A 150 17.48 -20.32 17.67
C ILE A 150 18.44 -19.28 17.09
N LYS A 151 19.65 -19.70 16.71
CA LYS A 151 20.49 -18.86 15.86
C LYS A 151 19.77 -18.74 14.52
N ALA A 152 19.37 -17.53 14.15
CA ALA A 152 19.03 -17.27 12.76
C ALA A 152 20.22 -17.74 11.90
N PRO A 153 19.98 -18.49 10.81
CA PRO A 153 21.04 -18.86 9.90
C PRO A 153 21.70 -17.57 9.40
N SER A 154 22.96 -17.35 9.79
CA SER A 154 23.75 -16.30 9.19
C SER A 154 24.19 -16.79 7.80
N LEU A 155 23.72 -16.15 6.76
CA LEU A 155 24.28 -16.36 5.43
C LEU A 155 25.74 -15.87 5.43
N PRO A 156 26.66 -16.54 4.72
CA PRO A 156 28.04 -16.07 4.59
C PRO A 156 28.03 -14.65 3.99
N GLU A 157 28.80 -13.74 4.57
CA GLU A 157 29.05 -12.43 3.97
C GLU A 157 29.75 -12.62 2.63
N SER A 158 29.21 -12.03 1.57
CA SER A 158 29.78 -12.07 0.23
C SER A 158 29.61 -10.70 -0.43
N THR A 159 30.61 -10.31 -1.21
CA THR A 159 30.52 -9.13 -2.09
C THR A 159 29.94 -9.48 -3.47
N ASP A 160 29.85 -10.77 -3.79
CA ASP A 160 29.42 -11.26 -5.10
C ASP A 160 27.94 -11.67 -5.14
N TRP A 161 27.33 -11.84 -4.00
CA TRP A 161 25.88 -12.09 -3.90
C TRP A 161 25.34 -11.63 -2.54
N ASN A 162 24.06 -11.31 -2.51
CA ASN A 162 23.32 -11.03 -1.27
C ASN A 162 21.90 -11.59 -1.31
N VAL A 163 21.32 -11.71 -0.13
CA VAL A 163 19.92 -12.11 0.07
C VAL A 163 19.35 -11.28 1.19
N HIS A 164 18.27 -10.56 0.90
CA HIS A 164 17.47 -9.85 1.89
C HIS A 164 16.02 -10.31 1.83
N GLY A 165 15.32 -10.21 2.92
CA GLY A 165 13.90 -10.53 3.03
C GLY A 165 13.12 -9.40 3.67
N GLN A 166 11.84 -9.28 3.30
CA GLN A 166 10.94 -8.37 3.97
C GLN A 166 9.55 -8.95 4.09
N THR A 167 8.80 -8.48 5.08
CA THR A 167 7.37 -8.75 5.22
C THR A 167 6.66 -7.50 5.72
N THR A 168 5.48 -7.21 5.18
CA THR A 168 4.68 -6.07 5.60
C THR A 168 3.22 -6.47 5.71
N LEU A 169 2.67 -6.33 6.91
CA LEU A 169 1.24 -6.48 7.19
C LEU A 169 0.67 -5.08 7.49
N ILE A 170 -0.35 -4.68 6.76
CA ILE A 170 -1.06 -3.42 6.99
C ILE A 170 -2.53 -3.71 7.21
N THR A 171 -3.07 -3.26 8.33
CA THR A 171 -4.49 -3.26 8.61
C THR A 171 -4.99 -1.82 8.63
N GLN A 172 -6.03 -1.52 7.86
CA GLN A 172 -6.65 -0.21 7.81
C GLN A 172 -8.16 -0.30 8.05
N GLY A 173 -8.70 0.68 8.76
CA GLY A 173 -10.14 0.77 9.00
C GLY A 173 -10.61 2.21 9.12
N TYR A 174 -11.88 2.44 8.79
CA TYR A 174 -12.54 3.74 8.94
C TYR A 174 -13.96 3.55 9.49
N PRO A 175 -14.45 4.47 10.34
CA PRO A 175 -15.85 4.48 10.81
C PRO A 175 -16.79 4.94 9.69
N SER A 176 -18.09 4.83 9.92
CA SER A 176 -19.10 5.40 9.03
C SER A 176 -18.89 6.91 8.86
N PHE A 177 -19.09 7.42 7.66
CA PHE A 177 -18.98 8.82 7.32
C PHE A 177 -20.15 9.29 6.45
N ARG A 178 -20.27 10.60 6.26
CA ARG A 178 -21.33 11.18 5.41
C ARG A 178 -21.18 10.75 3.95
N SER A 179 -22.15 10.00 3.45
CA SER A 179 -22.17 9.45 2.10
C SER A 179 -23.62 9.34 1.63
N PRO A 180 -24.22 10.44 1.11
CA PRO A 180 -25.64 10.48 0.75
C PRO A 180 -25.99 9.63 -0.46
N TYR A 181 -25.02 9.29 -1.29
CA TYR A 181 -25.15 8.41 -2.45
C TYR A 181 -23.84 7.66 -2.70
N GLN A 182 -23.91 6.59 -3.48
CA GLN A 182 -22.76 5.75 -3.84
C GLN A 182 -22.87 5.28 -5.29
N GLY A 183 -21.76 5.38 -6.02
CA GLY A 183 -21.55 4.73 -7.31
C GLY A 183 -20.62 3.53 -7.15
N ALA A 184 -20.33 2.86 -8.25
CA ALA A 184 -19.52 1.64 -8.27
C ALA A 184 -18.09 1.83 -7.74
N ASN A 185 -17.49 3.00 -7.98
CA ASN A 185 -16.15 3.35 -7.51
C ASN A 185 -16.17 4.24 -6.25
N SER A 186 -17.24 4.23 -5.47
CA SER A 186 -17.29 4.97 -4.21
C SER A 186 -16.64 4.22 -3.06
N LEU A 187 -15.98 4.94 -2.17
CA LEU A 187 -15.67 4.40 -0.85
C LEU A 187 -16.97 4.18 -0.08
N PRO A 188 -17.29 2.97 0.39
CA PRO A 188 -18.54 2.70 1.11
C PRO A 188 -18.73 3.58 2.33
N GLY A 189 -19.90 4.22 2.49
CA GLY A 189 -20.20 5.13 3.60
C GLY A 189 -20.33 4.46 4.98
N ILE A 190 -20.54 3.14 5.02
CA ILE A 190 -20.45 2.33 6.25
C ILE A 190 -18.99 2.00 6.52
N GLY A 191 -18.57 2.08 7.78
CA GLY A 191 -17.18 1.79 8.14
C GLY A 191 -16.76 0.37 7.75
N ARG A 192 -15.52 0.23 7.28
CA ARG A 192 -14.91 -1.05 6.88
C ARG A 192 -13.49 -1.15 7.40
N THR A 193 -13.02 -2.39 7.53
CA THR A 193 -11.62 -2.71 7.80
C THR A 193 -11.13 -3.70 6.76
N ARG A 194 -9.89 -3.51 6.30
CA ARG A 194 -9.22 -4.38 5.33
C ARG A 194 -7.74 -4.49 5.67
N GLU A 195 -7.13 -5.53 5.17
CA GLU A 195 -5.70 -5.78 5.37
C GLU A 195 -5.01 -6.12 4.05
N THR A 196 -3.71 -5.90 4.04
CA THR A 196 -2.79 -6.35 3.00
C THR A 196 -1.58 -6.99 3.65
N TRP A 197 -1.07 -8.04 3.03
CA TRP A 197 0.14 -8.71 3.44
C TRP A 197 1.04 -8.98 2.26
N THR A 198 2.30 -8.60 2.39
CA THR A 198 3.35 -8.84 1.39
C THR A 198 4.55 -9.52 2.04
N VAL A 199 5.14 -10.48 1.34
CA VAL A 199 6.40 -11.14 1.71
C VAL A 199 7.27 -11.19 0.47
N GLY A 200 8.48 -10.66 0.54
CA GLY A 200 9.39 -10.61 -0.58
C GLY A 200 10.82 -10.99 -0.21
N ALA A 201 11.57 -11.44 -1.21
CA ALA A 201 13.00 -11.61 -1.12
C ALA A 201 13.70 -10.76 -2.18
N PHE A 202 14.92 -10.35 -1.86
CA PHE A 202 15.80 -9.60 -2.75
C PHE A 202 17.08 -10.41 -2.91
N LEU A 203 17.32 -10.91 -4.13
CA LEU A 203 18.45 -11.73 -4.47
C LEU A 203 19.32 -10.95 -5.44
N GLY A 204 20.60 -10.78 -5.11
CA GLY A 204 21.56 -10.05 -5.93
C GLY A 204 22.80 -10.90 -6.25
N TRP A 205 23.32 -10.79 -7.47
CA TRP A 205 24.54 -11.45 -7.91
C TRP A 205 25.42 -10.50 -8.73
N ARG A 206 26.71 -10.47 -8.42
CA ARG A 206 27.73 -9.84 -9.25
C ARG A 206 28.17 -10.84 -10.29
N LEU A 207 28.02 -10.51 -11.56
CA LEU A 207 28.36 -11.38 -12.68
C LEU A 207 29.77 -11.11 -13.20
N TRP A 208 30.16 -9.82 -13.20
CA TRP A 208 31.48 -9.31 -13.55
C TRP A 208 31.62 -7.88 -13.00
N ASP A 209 32.74 -7.24 -13.24
CA ASP A 209 32.97 -5.88 -12.76
C ASP A 209 31.94 -4.88 -13.30
N GLY A 210 31.24 -4.22 -12.39
CA GLY A 210 30.12 -3.33 -12.67
C GLY A 210 28.84 -4.00 -13.16
N GLY A 211 28.87 -5.32 -13.45
CA GLY A 211 27.72 -6.08 -13.95
C GLY A 211 27.01 -6.88 -12.86
N GLU A 212 25.74 -6.56 -12.60
CA GLU A 212 24.94 -7.14 -11.51
C GLU A 212 23.57 -7.59 -12.04
N PHE A 213 23.06 -8.69 -11.48
CA PHE A 213 21.71 -9.18 -11.73
C PHE A 213 20.92 -9.27 -10.44
N TYR A 214 19.64 -8.86 -10.47
CA TYR A 214 18.74 -8.89 -9.32
C TYR A 214 17.45 -9.61 -9.64
N PHE A 215 16.92 -10.34 -8.66
CA PHE A 215 15.65 -11.05 -8.77
C PHE A 215 14.85 -10.92 -7.46
N ASN A 216 13.61 -10.41 -7.55
CA ASN A 216 12.74 -10.20 -6.39
C ASN A 216 11.42 -10.96 -6.56
N PRO A 217 11.31 -12.19 -6.01
CA PRO A 217 10.04 -12.86 -5.84
C PRO A 217 9.25 -12.25 -4.69
N GLU A 218 7.95 -12.09 -4.87
CA GLU A 218 7.03 -11.55 -3.85
C GLU A 218 5.73 -12.35 -3.82
N LEU A 219 5.21 -12.60 -2.62
CA LEU A 219 3.86 -13.01 -2.35
C LEU A 219 3.08 -11.78 -1.87
N ALA A 220 1.95 -11.48 -2.49
CA ALA A 220 1.10 -10.37 -2.10
C ALA A 220 -0.36 -10.83 -1.97
N GLN A 221 -1.05 -10.35 -0.95
CA GLN A 221 -2.40 -10.74 -0.59
C GLN A 221 -3.15 -9.56 -0.01
N GLY A 222 -4.47 -9.57 -0.15
CA GLY A 222 -5.36 -8.60 0.49
C GLY A 222 -5.86 -7.50 -0.44
N PHE A 223 -6.75 -6.68 0.11
CA PHE A 223 -7.38 -5.56 -0.57
C PHE A 223 -7.19 -4.29 0.25
N GLY A 224 -7.12 -3.14 -0.43
CA GLY A 224 -7.29 -1.85 0.22
C GLY A 224 -8.73 -1.65 0.71
N ILE A 225 -8.94 -0.68 1.59
CA ILE A 225 -10.28 -0.24 1.95
C ILE A 225 -11.05 0.15 0.67
N GLY A 226 -12.34 -0.19 0.63
CA GLY A 226 -13.14 -0.01 -0.59
C GLY A 226 -12.70 -0.84 -1.82
N GLY A 227 -11.83 -1.84 -1.65
CA GLY A 227 -11.18 -2.53 -2.78
C GLY A 227 -10.17 -1.65 -3.52
N THR A 228 -9.56 -0.69 -2.83
CA THR A 228 -8.69 0.38 -3.36
C THR A 228 -9.45 1.45 -4.17
N LEU A 229 -10.80 1.48 -4.07
CA LEU A 229 -11.67 2.43 -4.76
C LEU A 229 -12.16 3.54 -3.81
N GLY A 230 -12.55 4.67 -4.41
CA GLY A 230 -13.26 5.76 -3.75
C GLY A 230 -12.37 6.84 -3.12
N LEU A 231 -11.07 6.80 -3.35
CA LEU A 231 -10.09 7.81 -2.97
C LEU A 231 -9.13 8.01 -4.14
N ALA A 232 -8.87 9.25 -4.54
CA ALA A 232 -7.88 9.54 -5.57
C ALA A 232 -6.46 9.36 -5.01
N GLY A 233 -6.17 9.91 -3.82
CA GLY A 233 -5.02 9.56 -3.01
C GLY A 233 -5.31 8.34 -2.15
N PHE A 234 -5.17 7.14 -2.72
CA PHE A 234 -5.48 5.91 -1.97
C PHE A 234 -4.57 5.73 -0.75
N SER A 235 -5.17 5.24 0.34
CA SER A 235 -4.61 5.29 1.69
C SER A 235 -3.52 4.25 1.99
N ASN A 236 -3.29 3.29 1.08
CA ASN A 236 -2.34 2.20 1.27
C ASN A 236 -1.68 1.81 -0.05
N GLY A 237 -0.42 2.18 -0.25
CA GLY A 237 0.36 1.89 -1.45
C GLY A 237 0.62 0.39 -1.70
N GLU A 238 0.55 -0.46 -0.67
CA GLU A 238 0.69 -1.91 -0.82
C GLU A 238 -0.60 -2.59 -1.34
N ALA A 239 -1.75 -1.92 -1.26
CA ALA A 239 -3.04 -2.49 -1.66
C ALA A 239 -3.13 -2.82 -3.15
N GLN A 240 -2.44 -2.10 -4.01
CA GLN A 240 -2.40 -2.33 -5.46
C GLN A 240 -1.76 -3.68 -5.83
N LYS A 241 -0.84 -4.18 -5.01
CA LYS A 241 -0.08 -5.41 -5.30
C LYS A 241 -0.88 -6.68 -5.03
N GLY A 242 -1.76 -6.66 -4.04
CA GLY A 242 -2.58 -7.80 -3.63
C GLY A 242 -3.72 -8.07 -4.60
N GLY A 243 -4.86 -7.49 -4.33
CA GLY A 243 -6.09 -7.64 -5.13
C GLY A 243 -6.56 -9.09 -5.20
N ALA A 244 -6.33 -9.89 -4.14
CA ALA A 244 -6.75 -11.28 -4.03
C ALA A 244 -6.95 -11.71 -2.59
N GLU A 245 -7.84 -12.68 -2.41
CA GLU A 245 -8.14 -13.32 -1.13
C GLU A 245 -7.05 -14.32 -0.69
N TYR A 246 -6.18 -14.70 -1.59
CA TYR A 246 -5.10 -15.66 -1.37
C TYR A 246 -3.76 -15.07 -1.82
N PRO A 247 -2.62 -15.54 -1.27
CA PRO A 247 -1.31 -15.07 -1.68
C PRO A 247 -1.06 -15.32 -3.17
N LYS A 248 -0.81 -14.25 -3.92
CA LYS A 248 -0.38 -14.33 -5.31
C LYS A 248 1.13 -14.20 -5.38
N PHE A 249 1.77 -15.19 -6.00
CA PHE A 249 3.18 -15.13 -6.31
C PHE A 249 3.43 -14.32 -7.58
N ARG A 250 4.41 -13.41 -7.52
CA ARG A 250 4.88 -12.64 -8.68
C ARG A 250 6.40 -12.45 -8.60
N ALA A 251 7.07 -12.52 -9.75
CA ALA A 251 8.44 -12.02 -9.89
C ALA A 251 8.34 -10.52 -10.16
N GLN A 252 8.34 -9.72 -9.08
CA GLN A 252 8.10 -8.28 -9.18
C GLN A 252 9.23 -7.55 -9.87
N ARG A 253 10.48 -7.92 -9.55
CA ARG A 253 11.66 -7.38 -10.21
C ARG A 253 12.57 -8.50 -10.72
N TYR A 254 13.09 -8.31 -11.92
CA TYR A 254 14.22 -9.04 -12.46
C TYR A 254 14.91 -8.12 -13.47
N PHE A 255 16.12 -7.72 -13.14
CA PHE A 255 16.83 -6.76 -13.97
C PHE A 255 18.34 -6.96 -13.91
N PHE A 256 18.98 -6.54 -14.97
CA PHE A 256 20.42 -6.43 -15.10
C PHE A 256 20.81 -4.95 -14.93
N ARG A 257 21.91 -4.72 -14.21
CA ARG A 257 22.51 -3.40 -14.02
C ARG A 257 23.97 -3.45 -14.41
N GLN A 258 24.42 -2.49 -15.24
CA GLN A 258 25.80 -2.27 -15.56
C GLN A 258 26.23 -0.87 -15.12
N THR A 259 27.26 -0.78 -14.32
CA THR A 259 27.89 0.45 -13.89
C THR A 259 29.24 0.62 -14.57
N PHE A 260 29.46 1.79 -15.15
CA PHE A 260 30.72 2.22 -15.75
C PHE A 260 31.28 3.38 -14.93
N GLY A 261 32.35 3.14 -14.17
CA GLY A 261 33.08 4.19 -13.47
C GLY A 261 33.73 5.16 -14.45
N LEU A 262 33.72 6.43 -14.12
CA LEU A 262 34.36 7.49 -14.90
C LEU A 262 35.66 7.99 -14.23
N GLY A 263 36.09 7.31 -13.15
CA GLY A 263 37.23 7.68 -12.31
C GLY A 263 36.92 8.79 -11.32
N GLY A 264 37.91 9.16 -10.51
CA GLY A 264 37.80 10.19 -9.50
C GLY A 264 37.54 9.64 -8.09
N GLU A 265 36.77 10.38 -7.30
CA GLU A 265 36.39 9.98 -5.94
C GLU A 265 35.50 8.74 -5.95
N GLN A 266 35.70 7.86 -4.98
CA GLN A 266 34.88 6.66 -4.78
C GLN A 266 34.04 6.80 -3.51
N GLU A 267 32.87 6.18 -3.52
CA GLU A 267 32.00 6.00 -2.36
C GLU A 267 31.92 4.52 -1.95
N ASP A 268 31.82 4.28 -0.65
CA ASP A 268 31.51 2.95 -0.12
C ASP A 268 30.02 2.68 -0.28
N VAL A 269 29.69 1.49 -0.79
CA VAL A 269 28.32 1.03 -1.00
C VAL A 269 28.02 -0.03 0.05
N ALA A 270 27.04 0.25 0.91
CA ALA A 270 26.55 -0.71 1.89
C ALA A 270 25.75 -1.83 1.21
N ASP A 271 25.73 -3.00 1.82
CA ASP A 271 24.82 -4.08 1.46
C ASP A 271 23.37 -3.71 1.72
N GLY A 272 22.46 -4.15 0.84
CA GLY A 272 21.03 -3.87 0.99
C GLY A 272 20.16 -4.45 -0.14
N PRO A 273 18.83 -4.31 -0.03
CA PRO A 273 17.92 -4.75 -1.07
C PRO A 273 18.27 -4.15 -2.44
N ASN A 274 18.49 -5.02 -3.44
CA ASN A 274 18.91 -4.62 -4.80
C ASN A 274 20.23 -3.81 -4.85
N GLN A 275 21.13 -4.04 -3.92
CA GLN A 275 22.41 -3.37 -3.82
C GLN A 275 23.46 -4.30 -3.20
N LEU A 276 24.52 -4.63 -3.95
CA LEU A 276 25.66 -5.38 -3.44
C LEU A 276 26.65 -4.42 -2.78
N ALA A 277 27.26 -4.88 -1.69
CA ALA A 277 28.33 -4.16 -1.02
C ALA A 277 29.57 -4.00 -1.93
N GLY A 278 30.29 -2.90 -1.77
CA GLY A 278 31.52 -2.65 -2.50
C GLY A 278 31.92 -1.20 -2.55
N LYS A 279 32.72 -0.85 -3.55
CA LYS A 279 33.12 0.52 -3.87
C LYS A 279 32.73 0.83 -5.30
N ARG A 280 32.36 2.08 -5.55
CA ARG A 280 32.09 2.58 -6.90
C ARG A 280 32.51 4.02 -7.04
N ASP A 281 32.82 4.43 -8.25
CA ASP A 281 33.09 5.83 -8.55
C ASP A 281 31.84 6.68 -8.32
N ILE A 282 32.00 7.85 -7.74
CA ILE A 282 30.90 8.83 -7.62
C ILE A 282 30.48 9.24 -9.03
N ASP A 283 31.45 9.59 -9.87
CA ASP A 283 31.22 9.90 -11.29
C ASP A 283 31.07 8.61 -12.09
N ARG A 284 29.86 8.31 -12.55
CA ARG A 284 29.56 7.04 -13.24
C ARG A 284 28.40 7.15 -14.20
N ILE A 285 28.35 6.20 -15.13
CA ILE A 285 27.14 5.91 -15.93
C ILE A 285 26.62 4.55 -15.48
N THR A 286 25.30 4.50 -15.20
CA THR A 286 24.62 3.24 -14.85
C THR A 286 23.51 2.98 -15.86
N VAL A 287 23.47 1.75 -16.39
CA VAL A 287 22.42 1.28 -17.28
C VAL A 287 21.70 0.13 -16.61
N THR A 288 20.38 0.20 -16.52
CA THR A 288 19.54 -0.86 -15.98
C THR A 288 18.51 -1.28 -17.01
N VAL A 289 18.36 -2.58 -17.23
CA VAL A 289 17.41 -3.16 -18.19
C VAL A 289 16.69 -4.35 -17.55
N GLY A 290 15.37 -4.39 -17.64
CA GLY A 290 14.59 -5.50 -17.12
C GLY A 290 13.19 -5.10 -16.65
N ARG A 291 12.68 -5.80 -15.65
CA ARG A 291 11.43 -5.51 -14.97
C ARG A 291 11.69 -4.89 -13.60
N PHE A 292 11.08 -3.76 -13.34
CA PHE A 292 11.21 -2.98 -12.10
C PHE A 292 10.05 -1.97 -11.96
N ALA A 293 9.93 -1.30 -10.82
CA ALA A 293 9.04 -0.16 -10.68
C ALA A 293 9.72 1.11 -11.17
N VAL A 294 8.99 2.00 -11.84
CA VAL A 294 9.53 3.30 -12.29
C VAL A 294 10.05 4.11 -11.09
N GLY A 295 9.33 4.07 -9.96
CA GLY A 295 9.73 4.72 -8.71
C GLY A 295 11.01 4.16 -8.06
N ASP A 296 11.57 3.05 -8.54
CA ASP A 296 12.88 2.56 -8.06
C ASP A 296 14.03 3.51 -8.49
N TYR A 297 13.83 4.29 -9.56
CA TYR A 297 14.85 5.15 -10.16
C TYR A 297 14.46 6.62 -10.19
N PHE A 298 13.17 6.94 -10.25
CA PHE A 298 12.63 8.29 -10.42
C PHE A 298 11.78 8.70 -9.22
N ASP A 299 11.62 10.02 -9.02
CA ASP A 299 10.83 10.60 -7.92
C ASP A 299 11.28 10.15 -6.53
N ASN A 300 12.59 9.99 -6.35
CA ASN A 300 13.19 9.53 -5.10
C ASN A 300 13.18 10.62 -4.02
N ASN A 301 12.78 10.24 -2.78
CA ASN A 301 12.77 11.12 -1.62
C ASN A 301 13.14 10.33 -0.35
N SER A 302 13.98 10.89 0.50
CA SER A 302 14.48 10.22 1.70
C SER A 302 13.49 10.19 2.86
N TYR A 303 12.42 10.98 2.82
CA TYR A 303 11.46 11.15 3.92
C TYR A 303 10.06 10.65 3.60
N ALA A 304 9.78 10.42 2.31
CA ALA A 304 8.46 10.00 1.86
C ALA A 304 8.57 9.28 0.51
N LYS A 305 8.79 7.96 0.53
CA LYS A 305 8.95 7.16 -0.68
C LYS A 305 8.33 5.77 -0.59
N ASP A 306 8.51 5.08 0.53
CA ASP A 306 8.09 3.68 0.64
C ASP A 306 6.87 3.54 1.57
N PRO A 307 5.71 3.12 1.08
CA PRO A 307 4.52 2.92 1.90
C PRO A 307 4.69 1.83 2.97
N ARG A 308 5.78 1.05 2.93
CA ARG A 308 6.13 0.05 3.96
C ARG A 308 6.91 0.64 5.14
N ALA A 309 7.56 1.78 4.95
CA ALA A 309 8.41 2.41 5.96
C ALA A 309 7.94 3.83 6.34
N ASP A 310 7.51 4.60 5.35
CA ASP A 310 7.15 6.02 5.48
C ASP A 310 5.62 6.24 5.49
N PHE A 311 5.17 7.33 4.85
CA PHE A 311 3.75 7.60 4.60
C PHE A 311 3.10 6.51 3.75
N MET A 312 1.88 6.12 4.08
CA MET A 312 1.14 5.09 3.34
C MET A 312 0.32 5.64 2.19
N ASN A 313 -0.10 6.93 2.28
CA ASN A 313 -0.95 7.56 1.26
C ASN A 313 -0.18 7.87 -0.02
N TRP A 314 -0.75 7.47 -1.15
CA TRP A 314 -0.19 7.69 -2.49
C TRP A 314 0.26 9.14 -2.73
N ALA A 315 -0.55 10.12 -2.33
CA ALA A 315 -0.28 11.52 -2.60
C ALA A 315 0.87 12.12 -1.77
N LEU A 316 1.40 11.36 -0.81
CA LEU A 316 2.54 11.77 0.02
C LEU A 316 3.84 11.07 -0.36
N TRP A 317 3.80 9.76 -0.66
CA TRP A 317 5.03 9.04 -0.98
C TRP A 317 5.42 9.08 -2.47
N SER A 318 4.58 9.64 -3.33
CA SER A 318 4.85 9.81 -4.77
C SER A 318 4.49 11.22 -5.27
N SER A 319 5.01 11.60 -6.42
CA SER A 319 4.50 12.73 -7.22
C SER A 319 3.18 12.33 -7.86
N ALA A 320 2.08 12.56 -7.13
CA ALA A 320 0.81 11.88 -7.29
C ALA A 320 0.14 12.03 -8.67
N ALA A 321 0.43 13.11 -9.42
CA ALA A 321 -0.05 13.29 -10.78
C ALA A 321 0.85 12.65 -11.86
N TYR A 322 1.93 11.95 -11.46
CA TYR A 322 2.75 11.18 -12.38
C TYR A 322 2.09 9.82 -12.63
N ASP A 323 1.35 9.72 -13.73
CA ASP A 323 0.77 8.47 -14.22
C ASP A 323 1.86 7.64 -14.90
N PHE A 324 2.78 7.07 -14.09
CA PHE A 324 3.92 6.35 -14.62
C PHE A 324 3.52 4.98 -15.21
N PRO A 325 4.21 4.55 -16.29
CA PRO A 325 3.87 3.30 -16.98
C PRO A 325 4.11 2.09 -16.08
N ALA A 326 3.06 1.33 -15.81
CA ALA A 326 3.16 0.10 -15.05
C ALA A 326 1.93 -0.79 -15.25
N ASP A 327 2.09 -2.11 -15.02
CA ASP A 327 0.97 -3.03 -14.89
C ASP A 327 0.21 -2.82 -13.56
N LEU A 328 -0.89 -3.53 -13.36
CA LEU A 328 -1.75 -3.41 -12.19
C LEU A 328 -0.96 -3.46 -10.85
N PRO A 329 0.03 -4.36 -10.64
CA PRO A 329 0.81 -4.35 -9.39
C PRO A 329 1.91 -3.29 -9.28
N GLY A 330 2.13 -2.45 -10.28
CA GLY A 330 3.06 -1.31 -10.19
C GLY A 330 4.42 -1.49 -10.83
N PHE A 331 4.60 -2.45 -11.72
CA PHE A 331 5.89 -2.76 -12.36
C PHE A 331 5.81 -2.68 -13.88
N THR A 332 6.94 -2.37 -14.50
CA THR A 332 7.04 -2.35 -15.97
C THR A 332 8.33 -3.00 -16.44
N ARG A 333 8.45 -3.23 -17.74
CA ARG A 333 9.70 -3.60 -18.39
C ARG A 333 10.22 -2.42 -19.16
N GLY A 334 11.55 -2.19 -19.04
CA GLY A 334 12.15 -1.04 -19.70
C GLY A 334 13.64 -0.96 -19.47
N ALA A 335 14.16 0.22 -19.80
CA ALA A 335 15.56 0.57 -19.61
C ALA A 335 15.67 1.95 -18.98
N VAL A 336 16.65 2.11 -18.10
CA VAL A 336 17.04 3.37 -17.47
C VAL A 336 18.51 3.58 -17.67
N ILE A 337 18.91 4.79 -18.04
CA ILE A 337 20.28 5.27 -18.04
C ILE A 337 20.42 6.43 -17.06
N GLU A 338 21.45 6.40 -16.24
CA GLU A 338 21.79 7.45 -15.29
C GLU A 338 23.23 7.90 -15.54
N LEU A 339 23.45 9.21 -15.62
CA LEU A 339 24.74 9.84 -15.43
C LEU A 339 24.76 10.48 -14.05
N ASN A 340 25.55 9.94 -13.13
CA ASN A 340 25.72 10.47 -11.78
C ASN A 340 27.00 11.28 -11.68
N ARG A 341 26.91 12.47 -11.10
CA ARG A 341 28.01 13.33 -10.69
C ARG A 341 27.88 13.66 -9.20
N LYS A 342 28.90 14.24 -8.62
CA LYS A 342 28.92 14.57 -7.18
C LYS A 342 27.71 15.41 -6.76
N ASP A 343 27.43 16.49 -7.48
CA ASP A 343 26.44 17.48 -7.10
C ASP A 343 25.14 17.41 -7.91
N TRP A 344 25.05 16.49 -8.88
CA TRP A 344 23.87 16.30 -9.70
C TRP A 344 23.82 14.94 -10.39
N ALA A 345 22.64 14.55 -10.79
CA ALA A 345 22.43 13.41 -11.67
C ALA A 345 21.38 13.73 -12.75
N ILE A 346 21.51 13.08 -13.89
CA ILE A 346 20.47 13.04 -14.91
C ILE A 346 20.11 11.60 -15.21
N ARG A 347 18.80 11.31 -15.26
CA ARG A 347 18.25 10.00 -15.56
C ARG A 347 17.30 10.07 -16.72
N ALA A 348 17.30 9.07 -17.58
CA ALA A 348 16.32 8.89 -18.63
C ALA A 348 15.83 7.44 -18.65
N GLY A 349 14.51 7.26 -18.79
CA GLY A 349 13.88 5.95 -18.83
C GLY A 349 12.90 5.80 -19.98
N ALA A 350 12.83 4.58 -20.53
CA ALA A 350 11.85 4.17 -21.54
C ALA A 350 11.21 2.83 -21.14
N PHE A 351 9.89 2.74 -21.21
CA PHE A 351 9.11 1.67 -20.59
C PHE A 351 7.99 1.15 -21.48
N GLN A 352 7.64 -0.13 -21.30
CA GLN A 352 6.36 -0.66 -21.75
C GLN A 352 5.21 0.03 -21.02
N VAL A 353 4.05 0.08 -21.66
CA VAL A 353 2.80 0.59 -21.09
C VAL A 353 1.77 -0.52 -20.97
N PRO A 354 0.77 -0.41 -20.07
CA PRO A 354 -0.34 -1.36 -20.07
C PRO A 354 -1.12 -1.32 -21.39
N SER A 355 -1.61 -2.48 -21.83
CA SER A 355 -2.34 -2.63 -23.09
C SER A 355 -3.65 -1.82 -23.14
N GLN A 356 -4.22 -1.53 -21.97
CA GLN A 356 -5.36 -0.64 -21.70
C GLN A 356 -5.27 -0.18 -20.24
N PRO A 357 -6.03 0.83 -19.81
CA PRO A 357 -6.04 1.29 -18.43
C PRO A 357 -6.15 0.14 -17.42
N ASN A 358 -5.27 0.14 -16.41
CA ASN A 358 -5.23 -0.83 -15.31
C ASN A 358 -5.07 -2.31 -15.73
N SER A 359 -4.36 -2.57 -16.82
CA SER A 359 -4.12 -3.96 -17.30
C SER A 359 -2.85 -4.58 -16.69
N ASP A 360 -2.91 -5.89 -16.40
CA ASP A 360 -1.74 -6.71 -16.07
C ASP A 360 -0.83 -6.97 -17.29
N VAL A 361 -1.33 -6.72 -18.50
CA VAL A 361 -0.63 -6.99 -19.76
C VAL A 361 0.11 -5.75 -20.23
N LEU A 362 1.44 -5.82 -20.26
CA LEU A 362 2.31 -4.79 -20.80
C LEU A 362 2.55 -5.00 -22.31
N THR A 363 2.64 -3.88 -23.05
CA THR A 363 2.82 -3.87 -24.51
C THR A 363 3.84 -2.83 -24.96
N PHE A 364 4.39 -3.02 -26.15
CA PHE A 364 5.13 -2.00 -26.90
C PHE A 364 4.25 -1.26 -27.96
N ASN A 365 2.92 -1.52 -27.98
CA ASN A 365 1.99 -0.72 -28.79
C ASN A 365 1.75 0.66 -28.15
N GLY A 366 2.84 1.33 -27.81
CA GLY A 366 2.94 2.54 -27.04
C GLY A 366 4.24 2.51 -26.26
N ALA A 367 4.56 3.59 -25.60
CA ALA A 367 5.75 3.70 -24.75
C ALA A 367 5.55 4.80 -23.69
N GLY A 368 6.12 4.58 -22.52
CA GLY A 368 6.31 5.62 -21.51
C GLY A 368 7.75 6.09 -21.50
N GLY A 369 7.96 7.37 -21.27
CA GLY A 369 9.28 7.94 -21.12
C GLY A 369 9.33 8.99 -20.03
N VAL A 370 10.46 9.12 -19.37
CA VAL A 370 10.75 10.13 -18.35
C VAL A 370 12.20 10.58 -18.43
N VAL A 371 12.42 11.87 -18.21
CA VAL A 371 13.75 12.44 -17.97
C VAL A 371 13.68 13.19 -16.65
N GLU A 372 14.62 12.92 -15.75
CA GLU A 372 14.75 13.57 -14.45
C GLU A 372 16.14 14.16 -14.29
N PHE A 373 16.21 15.40 -13.83
CA PHE A 373 17.42 16.06 -13.36
C PHE A 373 17.33 16.21 -11.83
N GLU A 374 18.34 15.77 -11.12
CA GLU A 374 18.48 15.89 -9.66
C GLU A 374 19.65 16.79 -9.35
N GLU A 375 19.40 17.89 -8.68
CA GLU A 375 20.40 18.76 -8.09
C GLU A 375 20.57 18.41 -6.61
N ARG A 376 21.80 18.48 -6.10
CA ARG A 376 22.16 18.19 -4.71
C ARG A 376 22.86 19.40 -4.12
N HIS A 377 22.43 19.80 -2.93
CA HIS A 377 22.93 20.99 -2.26
C HIS A 377 23.10 20.77 -0.76
N THR A 378 23.78 21.72 -0.14
CA THR A 378 23.90 21.80 1.32
C THR A 378 23.35 23.13 1.78
N LEU A 379 22.24 23.11 2.53
CA LEU A 379 21.68 24.28 3.21
C LEU A 379 21.67 24.02 4.72
N PHE A 380 21.93 25.06 5.49
CA PHE A 380 22.02 24.94 6.97
C PHE A 380 23.05 23.90 7.45
N ASN A 381 24.12 23.68 6.70
CA ASN A 381 25.09 22.59 6.88
C ASN A 381 24.46 21.18 6.85
N GLN A 382 23.32 21.03 6.19
CA GLN A 382 22.59 19.78 6.06
C GLN A 382 22.34 19.48 4.57
N PRO A 383 22.30 18.19 4.18
CA PRO A 383 22.07 17.81 2.80
C PRO A 383 20.63 18.04 2.36
N GLY A 384 20.47 18.36 1.09
CA GLY A 384 19.19 18.45 0.41
C GLY A 384 19.33 18.10 -1.07
N LYS A 385 18.23 17.85 -1.73
CA LYS A 385 18.19 17.63 -3.19
C LYS A 385 16.87 18.08 -3.78
N LEU A 386 16.89 18.34 -5.09
CA LEU A 386 15.75 18.78 -5.87
C LEU A 386 15.67 18.00 -7.19
N PRO A 387 15.01 16.83 -7.24
CA PRO A 387 14.63 16.19 -8.48
C PRO A 387 13.53 16.95 -9.23
N VAL A 388 13.70 17.12 -10.54
CA VAL A 388 12.70 17.69 -11.47
C VAL A 388 12.57 16.75 -12.65
N GLY A 389 11.38 16.22 -12.87
CA GLY A 389 11.09 15.25 -13.93
C GLY A 389 10.04 15.74 -14.92
N VAL A 390 10.23 15.39 -16.19
CA VAL A 390 9.23 15.54 -17.25
C VAL A 390 8.95 14.16 -17.85
N PHE A 391 7.69 13.89 -18.15
CA PHE A 391 7.28 12.59 -18.68
C PHE A 391 6.28 12.70 -19.81
N ALA A 392 6.27 11.68 -20.67
CA ALA A 392 5.25 11.47 -21.68
C ALA A 392 4.95 9.98 -21.83
N ASN A 393 3.67 9.64 -21.84
CA ASN A 393 3.17 8.29 -22.02
C ASN A 393 2.28 8.25 -23.26
N ARG A 394 2.48 7.27 -24.12
CA ARG A 394 1.62 6.96 -25.25
C ARG A 394 1.03 5.58 -25.05
N GLY A 395 -0.29 5.48 -24.97
CA GLY A 395 -1.02 4.24 -24.70
C GLY A 395 -2.46 4.29 -25.18
N THR A 396 -3.17 3.19 -25.00
CA THR A 396 -4.56 3.02 -25.44
C THR A 396 -5.51 3.56 -24.38
N THR A 397 -6.01 4.79 -24.56
CA THR A 397 -6.88 5.51 -23.63
C THR A 397 -7.98 6.27 -24.37
N ALA A 398 -9.08 6.61 -23.69
CA ALA A 398 -10.13 7.49 -24.21
C ALA A 398 -9.83 8.97 -23.85
N ASN A 399 -10.32 9.90 -24.68
CA ASN A 399 -10.26 11.32 -24.38
C ASN A 399 -11.58 11.77 -23.74
N TYR A 400 -11.51 12.45 -22.61
CA TYR A 400 -12.69 12.84 -21.84
C TYR A 400 -13.62 13.79 -22.61
N ARG A 401 -13.09 14.72 -23.43
CA ARG A 401 -13.92 15.63 -24.22
C ARG A 401 -14.64 14.94 -25.38
N ASP A 402 -13.97 13.97 -26.03
CA ASP A 402 -14.60 13.17 -27.09
C ASP A 402 -15.75 12.34 -26.51
N VAL A 403 -15.52 11.67 -25.38
CA VAL A 403 -16.53 10.88 -24.66
C VAL A 403 -17.73 11.73 -24.25
N LEU A 404 -17.50 12.91 -23.66
CA LEU A 404 -18.56 13.86 -23.29
C LEU A 404 -19.37 14.33 -24.50
N GLY A 405 -18.72 14.61 -25.62
CA GLY A 405 -19.38 14.99 -26.87
C GLY A 405 -20.33 13.92 -27.38
N ILE A 406 -19.87 12.65 -27.38
CA ILE A 406 -20.68 11.49 -27.81
C ILE A 406 -21.84 11.27 -26.83
N SER A 407 -21.59 11.31 -25.53
CA SER A 407 -22.61 11.15 -24.48
C SER A 407 -23.71 12.22 -24.59
N THR A 408 -23.32 13.48 -24.81
CA THR A 408 -24.27 14.57 -25.01
C THR A 408 -25.13 14.39 -26.27
N ALA A 409 -24.54 13.90 -27.35
CA ALA A 409 -25.24 13.64 -28.60
C ALA A 409 -26.16 12.40 -28.51
N ASN A 410 -25.92 11.49 -27.56
CA ASN A 410 -26.62 10.22 -27.37
C ASN A 410 -27.01 10.01 -25.89
N PRO A 411 -27.99 10.73 -25.35
CA PRO A 411 -28.31 10.71 -23.90
C PRO A 411 -28.77 9.33 -23.36
N GLY A 412 -29.06 8.38 -24.23
CA GLY A 412 -29.47 7.00 -23.84
C GLY A 412 -28.31 6.01 -23.71
N LEU A 413 -27.08 6.42 -24.05
CA LEU A 413 -25.90 5.57 -23.93
C LEU A 413 -25.21 5.79 -22.58
N ASP A 414 -24.80 4.68 -21.96
CA ASP A 414 -23.96 4.75 -20.76
C ASP A 414 -22.57 5.33 -21.11
N ILE A 415 -22.19 6.40 -20.45
CA ILE A 415 -20.92 7.09 -20.66
C ILE A 415 -19.70 6.16 -20.49
N ASN A 416 -19.79 5.16 -19.61
CA ASN A 416 -18.71 4.20 -19.36
C ASN A 416 -18.55 3.21 -20.53
N ASN A 417 -19.63 2.86 -21.24
CA ASN A 417 -19.55 2.09 -22.47
C ASN A 417 -18.96 2.91 -23.62
N ILE A 418 -19.25 4.22 -23.66
CA ILE A 418 -18.63 5.13 -24.64
C ILE A 418 -17.12 5.19 -24.42
N VAL A 419 -16.66 5.32 -23.15
CA VAL A 419 -15.22 5.30 -22.81
C VAL A 419 -14.55 4.06 -23.40
N ALA A 420 -15.10 2.86 -23.14
CA ALA A 420 -14.51 1.62 -23.61
C ALA A 420 -14.41 1.54 -25.14
N GLY A 421 -15.41 2.11 -25.85
CA GLY A 421 -15.45 2.14 -27.32
C GLY A 421 -14.53 3.20 -27.94
N GLU A 422 -14.19 4.26 -27.20
CA GLU A 422 -13.36 5.39 -27.67
C GLU A 422 -11.87 5.26 -27.35
N ARG A 423 -11.46 4.17 -26.73
CA ARG A 423 -10.05 3.89 -26.45
C ARG A 423 -9.26 3.70 -27.73
N ARG A 424 -8.28 4.54 -27.92
CA ARG A 424 -7.30 4.50 -29.00
C ARG A 424 -5.96 5.01 -28.55
N GLU A 425 -4.94 4.89 -29.36
CA GLU A 425 -3.61 5.36 -29.04
C GLU A 425 -3.60 6.89 -28.88
N ARG A 426 -3.23 7.34 -27.66
CA ARG A 426 -3.18 8.75 -27.27
C ARG A 426 -1.96 9.01 -26.39
N SER A 427 -1.56 10.28 -26.30
CA SER A 427 -0.44 10.72 -25.47
C SER A 427 -0.92 11.53 -24.28
N LYS A 428 -0.30 11.32 -23.13
CA LYS A 428 -0.42 12.11 -21.90
C LYS A 428 0.98 12.57 -21.50
N TYR A 429 1.13 13.80 -21.06
CA TYR A 429 2.40 14.37 -20.64
C TYR A 429 2.24 15.18 -19.36
N GLY A 430 3.34 15.36 -18.66
CA GLY A 430 3.35 16.10 -17.42
C GLY A 430 4.75 16.31 -16.86
N PHE A 431 4.80 16.85 -15.66
CA PHE A 431 6.04 17.09 -14.92
C PHE A 431 5.84 16.92 -13.42
N TYR A 432 6.93 16.76 -12.72
CA TYR A 432 6.98 16.82 -11.26
C TYR A 432 8.24 17.54 -10.76
N ILE A 433 8.10 18.07 -9.56
CA ILE A 433 9.18 18.64 -8.74
C ILE A 433 9.08 17.97 -7.39
N ASN A 434 10.20 17.44 -6.89
CA ASN A 434 10.26 16.73 -5.63
C ASN A 434 11.49 17.22 -4.86
N GLY A 435 11.29 18.05 -3.86
CA GLY A 435 12.36 18.62 -3.03
C GLY A 435 12.42 17.97 -1.66
N GLU A 436 13.61 17.80 -1.15
CA GLU A 436 13.85 17.42 0.24
C GLU A 436 15.01 18.21 0.84
N GLN A 437 14.91 18.48 2.14
CA GLN A 437 15.95 19.17 2.90
C GLN A 437 16.00 18.65 4.34
N GLN A 438 17.14 18.22 4.78
CA GLN A 438 17.40 18.08 6.20
C GLN A 438 17.58 19.49 6.80
N VAL A 439 16.74 19.88 7.76
CA VAL A 439 16.74 21.24 8.34
C VAL A 439 17.45 21.29 9.70
N ALA A 440 17.56 20.15 10.35
CA ALA A 440 18.32 19.97 11.59
C ALA A 440 18.76 18.50 11.70
N ASN A 441 19.59 18.16 12.68
CA ASN A 441 19.89 16.77 12.97
C ASN A 441 18.57 16.03 13.20
N ASP A 442 18.38 14.91 12.51
CA ASP A 442 17.19 14.04 12.64
C ASP A 442 15.84 14.67 12.24
N VAL A 443 15.85 15.86 11.59
CA VAL A 443 14.63 16.52 11.09
C VAL A 443 14.76 16.81 9.62
N GLY A 444 13.92 16.15 8.82
CA GLY A 444 13.83 16.36 7.39
C GLY A 444 12.45 16.87 6.97
N ILE A 445 12.44 17.69 5.94
CA ILE A 445 11.22 18.18 5.30
C ILE A 445 11.23 17.77 3.83
N PHE A 446 10.04 17.62 3.26
CA PHE A 446 9.87 17.37 1.83
C PHE A 446 8.70 18.17 1.27
N ALA A 447 8.74 18.43 -0.03
CA ALA A 447 7.64 19.01 -0.78
C ALA A 447 7.62 18.48 -2.20
N ARG A 448 6.42 18.19 -2.73
CA ARG A 448 6.21 17.77 -4.11
C ARG A 448 5.15 18.61 -4.79
N ALA A 449 5.35 18.89 -6.06
CA ALA A 449 4.34 19.44 -6.96
C ALA A 449 4.34 18.62 -8.25
N SER A 450 3.18 18.20 -8.71
CA SER A 450 3.05 17.44 -9.95
C SER A 450 1.82 17.83 -10.74
N TRP A 451 1.90 17.68 -12.06
CA TRP A 451 0.85 18.03 -13.00
C TRP A 451 0.91 17.13 -14.24
N ASN A 452 -0.25 16.79 -14.77
CA ASN A 452 -0.41 16.22 -16.11
C ASN A 452 -1.54 16.96 -16.87
N ASP A 453 -1.63 16.73 -18.17
CA ASP A 453 -2.58 17.42 -19.05
C ASP A 453 -4.05 17.09 -18.74
N GLY A 454 -4.34 15.95 -18.11
CA GLY A 454 -5.68 15.55 -17.67
C GLY A 454 -6.73 15.46 -18.77
N GLN A 455 -6.32 15.21 -20.03
CA GLN A 455 -7.25 15.17 -21.18
C GLN A 455 -7.76 13.76 -21.45
N ASN A 456 -6.96 12.75 -21.09
CA ASN A 456 -7.23 11.36 -21.41
C ASN A 456 -7.37 10.53 -20.13
N GLU A 457 -8.01 9.35 -20.24
CA GLU A 457 -8.04 8.37 -19.15
C GLU A 457 -6.65 8.15 -18.53
N ILE A 458 -6.65 7.81 -17.26
CA ILE A 458 -5.47 7.39 -16.54
C ILE A 458 -5.01 6.03 -17.09
N LEU A 459 -3.72 5.89 -17.30
CA LEU A 459 -3.14 4.68 -17.87
C LEU A 459 -2.91 3.61 -16.82
N SER A 460 -2.36 3.98 -15.65
CA SER A 460 -1.88 3.03 -14.65
C SER A 460 -2.46 3.18 -13.24
N PHE A 461 -2.33 4.33 -12.56
CA PHE A 461 -2.61 4.34 -11.13
C PHE A 461 -3.49 5.45 -10.60
N THR A 462 -3.46 6.66 -11.14
CA THR A 462 -3.93 7.77 -10.34
C THR A 462 -4.94 8.64 -11.08
N ASP A 463 -6.11 8.80 -10.49
CA ASP A 463 -7.11 9.79 -10.91
C ASP A 463 -6.75 11.18 -10.32
N ILE A 464 -5.48 11.60 -10.46
CA ILE A 464 -4.97 12.89 -10.00
C ILE A 464 -4.29 13.60 -11.18
N ASP A 465 -4.76 14.79 -11.55
CA ASP A 465 -4.15 15.56 -12.62
C ASP A 465 -3.22 16.65 -12.09
N ARG A 466 -3.39 17.06 -10.82
CA ARG A 466 -2.60 18.07 -10.12
C ARG A 466 -2.45 17.68 -8.67
N SER A 467 -1.25 17.81 -8.13
CA SER A 467 -1.00 17.56 -6.72
C SER A 467 0.05 18.51 -6.17
N LEU A 468 -0.18 18.94 -4.95
CA LEU A 468 0.80 19.62 -4.10
C LEU A 468 0.82 18.88 -2.76
N SER A 469 1.98 18.41 -2.34
CA SER A 469 2.14 17.73 -1.05
C SER A 469 3.43 18.13 -0.35
N GLY A 470 3.50 17.89 0.94
CA GLY A 470 4.69 18.13 1.73
C GLY A 470 4.52 17.68 3.16
N GLY A 471 5.63 17.60 3.87
CA GLY A 471 5.63 17.13 5.25
C GLY A 471 6.97 17.20 5.92
N VAL A 472 7.00 16.66 7.14
CA VAL A 472 8.17 16.56 8.00
C VAL A 472 8.31 15.13 8.52
N SER A 473 9.57 14.69 8.62
CA SER A 473 9.97 13.44 9.26
C SER A 473 10.96 13.74 10.37
N VAL A 474 10.74 13.20 11.57
CA VAL A 474 11.57 13.45 12.76
C VAL A 474 11.99 12.12 13.36
N LYS A 475 13.30 11.91 13.52
CA LYS A 475 13.85 10.74 14.22
C LYS A 475 13.71 10.86 15.72
N GLY A 476 13.54 9.73 16.38
CA GLY A 476 13.23 9.64 17.80
C GLY A 476 14.39 9.89 18.76
N SER A 477 15.57 10.30 18.30
CA SER A 477 16.69 10.71 19.14
C SER A 477 16.32 11.86 20.10
N HIS A 478 15.41 12.74 19.68
CA HIS A 478 14.90 13.84 20.50
C HIS A 478 14.12 13.39 21.75
N TRP A 479 13.64 12.15 21.79
CA TRP A 479 12.93 11.54 22.94
C TRP A 479 13.53 10.21 23.38
N GLY A 480 14.83 10.00 23.08
CA GLY A 480 15.59 8.84 23.58
C GLY A 480 15.33 7.52 22.83
N ARG A 481 14.70 7.57 21.66
CA ARG A 481 14.42 6.40 20.83
C ARG A 481 14.90 6.62 19.38
N PRO A 482 16.21 6.62 19.12
CA PRO A 482 16.79 7.06 17.83
C PRO A 482 16.34 6.24 16.61
N SER A 483 15.89 5.02 16.81
CA SER A 483 15.37 4.15 15.73
C SER A 483 13.90 4.39 15.39
N ASP A 484 13.17 5.16 16.22
CA ASP A 484 11.78 5.49 15.93
C ASP A 484 11.70 6.67 14.94
N THR A 485 10.54 6.81 14.28
CA THR A 485 10.29 7.93 13.37
C THR A 485 8.87 8.45 13.55
N PHE A 486 8.73 9.76 13.64
CA PHE A 486 7.45 10.46 13.55
C PHE A 486 7.34 11.15 12.20
N GLY A 487 6.20 11.03 11.52
CA GLY A 487 5.90 11.73 10.28
C GLY A 487 4.58 12.49 10.36
N LEU A 488 4.57 13.68 9.74
CA LEU A 488 3.36 14.48 9.51
C LEU A 488 3.42 15.07 8.11
N GLY A 489 2.39 14.84 7.31
CA GLY A 489 2.32 15.35 5.94
C GLY A 489 0.91 15.66 5.50
N GLY A 490 0.79 16.45 4.44
CA GLY A 490 -0.48 16.79 3.83
C GLY A 490 -0.38 16.91 2.32
N ALA A 491 -1.51 16.69 1.64
CA ALA A 491 -1.62 16.81 0.19
C ALA A 491 -2.93 17.48 -0.22
N ILE A 492 -2.91 18.17 -1.36
CA ILE A 492 -4.07 18.72 -2.04
C ILE A 492 -4.02 18.23 -3.48
N ASN A 493 -5.03 17.45 -3.86
CA ASN A 493 -5.19 16.89 -5.19
C ASN A 493 -6.30 17.60 -5.98
N GLY A 494 -6.16 17.67 -7.28
CA GLY A 494 -7.14 18.30 -8.16
C GLY A 494 -7.21 17.63 -9.52
N LEU A 495 -8.31 17.89 -10.24
CA LEU A 495 -8.60 17.40 -11.57
C LEU A 495 -8.49 18.51 -12.62
N SER A 496 -8.26 18.11 -13.86
CA SER A 496 -8.47 18.95 -15.04
C SER A 496 -9.95 19.26 -15.23
N GLY A 497 -10.27 20.29 -16.02
CA GLY A 497 -11.66 20.59 -16.36
C GLY A 497 -12.34 19.44 -17.12
N ALA A 498 -11.62 18.76 -18.03
CA ALA A 498 -12.17 17.67 -18.82
C ALA A 498 -12.48 16.43 -17.96
N HIS A 499 -11.56 16.08 -17.06
CA HIS A 499 -11.73 14.93 -16.16
C HIS A 499 -12.86 15.18 -15.14
N ARG A 500 -12.91 16.39 -14.55
CA ARG A 500 -14.01 16.79 -13.66
C ARG A 500 -15.38 16.68 -14.33
N ASP A 501 -15.50 17.23 -15.56
CA ASP A 501 -16.77 17.24 -16.29
C ASP A 501 -17.19 15.81 -16.67
N PHE A 502 -16.22 14.93 -16.98
CA PHE A 502 -16.46 13.50 -17.22
C PHE A 502 -17.03 12.79 -15.99
N LEU A 503 -16.42 12.95 -14.81
CA LEU A 503 -16.93 12.38 -13.56
C LEU A 503 -18.30 12.96 -13.17
N ALA A 504 -18.52 14.27 -13.39
CA ALA A 504 -19.80 14.92 -13.12
C ALA A 504 -20.94 14.39 -14.02
N ALA A 505 -20.61 13.92 -15.21
CA ALA A 505 -21.55 13.28 -16.13
C ALA A 505 -21.82 11.78 -15.82
N GLY A 506 -21.32 11.26 -14.69
CA GLY A 506 -21.47 9.87 -14.27
C GLY A 506 -20.37 8.93 -14.78
N GLY A 507 -19.29 9.49 -15.33
CA GLY A 507 -18.11 8.72 -15.74
C GLY A 507 -17.42 8.05 -14.54
N LYS A 508 -16.81 6.90 -14.79
CA LYS A 508 -15.97 6.18 -13.81
C LYS A 508 -14.50 6.34 -14.21
N GLY A 509 -13.68 6.85 -13.27
CA GLY A 509 -12.22 6.81 -13.38
C GLY A 509 -11.68 5.42 -13.05
N LEU A 510 -10.38 5.34 -12.88
CA LEU A 510 -9.71 4.09 -12.48
C LEU A 510 -10.04 3.72 -11.03
N LEU A 511 -9.97 4.68 -10.11
CA LEU A 511 -10.17 4.49 -8.67
C LEU A 511 -11.44 5.19 -8.15
N ILE A 512 -11.98 6.16 -8.86
CA ILE A 512 -13.03 7.05 -8.38
C ILE A 512 -14.21 7.11 -9.36
N GLY A 513 -15.35 7.59 -8.88
CA GLY A 513 -16.57 7.78 -9.66
C GLY A 513 -17.80 7.48 -8.82
N ASP A 514 -18.41 8.52 -8.26
CA ASP A 514 -19.56 8.42 -7.36
C ASP A 514 -20.92 8.46 -8.10
N GLY A 515 -20.89 8.54 -9.44
CA GLY A 515 -22.08 8.72 -10.25
C GLY A 515 -22.59 10.17 -10.32
N LEU A 516 -22.28 10.98 -9.30
CA LEU A 516 -22.52 12.43 -9.20
C LEU A 516 -21.28 13.10 -8.60
N LEU A 517 -21.04 14.36 -8.92
CA LEU A 517 -19.88 15.10 -8.43
C LEU A 517 -20.23 16.54 -8.06
N ASN A 518 -20.11 16.87 -6.77
CA ASN A 518 -20.00 18.23 -6.28
C ASN A 518 -18.52 18.54 -6.06
N TYR A 519 -17.85 19.03 -7.10
CA TYR A 519 -16.39 19.11 -7.15
C TYR A 519 -15.77 20.00 -6.07
N SER A 520 -14.81 19.43 -5.35
CA SER A 520 -13.86 20.15 -4.51
C SER A 520 -12.55 19.37 -4.46
N ASN A 521 -11.43 20.03 -4.25
CA ASN A 521 -10.14 19.35 -4.14
C ASN A 521 -10.16 18.32 -3.01
N GLU A 522 -9.64 17.13 -3.28
CA GLU A 522 -9.35 16.15 -2.24
C GLU A 522 -8.17 16.63 -1.40
N ARG A 523 -8.34 16.67 -0.08
CA ARG A 523 -7.31 17.10 0.87
C ARG A 523 -7.01 15.99 1.83
N ILE A 524 -5.74 15.74 2.05
CA ILE A 524 -5.23 14.64 2.84
C ILE A 524 -4.32 15.20 3.92
N LEU A 525 -4.51 14.73 5.15
CA LEU A 525 -3.56 14.85 6.25
C LEU A 525 -3.20 13.45 6.69
N GLU A 526 -1.93 13.14 6.81
CA GLU A 526 -1.44 11.87 7.35
C GLU A 526 -0.41 12.13 8.45
N THR A 527 -0.50 11.35 9.51
CA THR A 527 0.50 11.33 10.57
C THR A 527 0.75 9.90 11.01
N TYR A 528 2.01 9.56 11.23
CA TYR A 528 2.39 8.25 11.71
C TYR A 528 3.46 8.28 12.78
N TYR A 529 3.51 7.24 13.60
CA TYR A 529 4.60 6.95 14.51
C TYR A 529 5.10 5.52 14.25
N ALA A 530 6.32 5.40 13.76
CA ALA A 530 7.02 4.14 13.51
C ALA A 530 7.86 3.79 14.74
N LEU A 531 7.41 2.81 15.50
CA LEU A 531 8.05 2.28 16.70
C LEU A 531 8.96 1.12 16.32
N ALA A 532 10.27 1.29 16.39
CA ALA A 532 11.22 0.21 16.23
C ALA A 532 11.11 -0.76 17.43
N LEU A 533 10.65 -1.97 17.18
CA LEU A 533 10.53 -3.03 18.18
C LEU A 533 11.92 -3.65 18.45
N ASP A 534 12.66 -3.88 17.38
CA ASP A 534 14.06 -4.30 17.38
C ASP A 534 14.75 -3.87 16.07
N LYS A 535 15.87 -4.53 15.71
CA LYS A 535 16.62 -4.21 14.49
C LYS A 535 15.90 -4.65 13.21
N ALA A 536 15.02 -5.64 13.30
CA ALA A 536 14.35 -6.25 12.15
C ALA A 536 12.89 -5.80 12.02
N PHE A 537 12.20 -5.50 13.13
CA PHE A 537 10.77 -5.24 13.13
C PHE A 537 10.41 -3.83 13.59
N THR A 538 9.51 -3.20 12.84
CA THR A 538 8.93 -1.90 13.15
C THR A 538 7.41 -2.01 13.15
N PHE A 539 6.76 -1.49 14.19
CA PHE A 539 5.32 -1.28 14.24
C PHE A 539 5.00 0.19 14.00
N THR A 540 4.06 0.47 13.09
CA THR A 540 3.63 1.84 12.81
C THR A 540 2.16 2.00 13.14
N ALA A 541 1.83 2.97 13.98
CA ALA A 541 0.47 3.50 14.11
C ALA A 541 0.32 4.70 13.15
N ASP A 542 -0.74 4.70 12.35
CA ASP A 542 -0.99 5.71 11.33
C ASP A 542 -2.42 6.20 11.36
N TYR A 543 -2.60 7.49 11.08
CA TYR A 543 -3.88 8.14 10.95
C TYR A 543 -3.92 9.01 9.70
N GLN A 544 -4.99 8.87 8.91
CA GLN A 544 -5.24 9.73 7.75
C GLN A 544 -6.63 10.38 7.87
N LEU A 545 -6.68 11.69 7.60
CA LEU A 545 -7.94 12.43 7.43
C LEU A 545 -8.05 12.85 5.97
N ILE A 546 -9.14 12.42 5.31
CA ILE A 546 -9.40 12.73 3.91
C ILE A 546 -10.69 13.55 3.81
N VAL A 547 -10.56 14.78 3.34
CA VAL A 547 -11.66 15.71 3.13
C VAL A 547 -11.99 15.73 1.63
N ASN A 548 -13.27 15.66 1.29
CA ASN A 548 -13.81 15.54 -0.06
C ASN A 548 -13.24 14.30 -0.79
N PRO A 549 -13.44 13.08 -0.25
CA PRO A 549 -12.94 11.86 -0.86
C PRO A 549 -13.43 11.76 -2.32
N ALA A 550 -12.54 11.35 -3.23
CA ALA A 550 -12.82 11.30 -4.67
C ALA A 550 -13.29 12.66 -5.25
N TYR A 551 -12.77 13.77 -4.73
CA TYR A 551 -13.11 15.17 -5.10
C TYR A 551 -14.57 15.56 -4.82
N ASN A 552 -15.30 14.84 -4.00
CA ASN A 552 -16.74 15.06 -3.83
C ASN A 552 -17.06 15.70 -2.47
N ALA A 553 -17.47 16.99 -2.49
CA ALA A 553 -17.82 17.75 -1.30
C ALA A 553 -19.10 17.25 -0.59
N ASP A 554 -19.90 16.43 -1.25
CA ASP A 554 -21.09 15.81 -0.64
C ASP A 554 -20.72 14.63 0.28
N ARG A 555 -19.47 14.15 0.20
CA ARG A 555 -19.00 12.97 0.92
C ARG A 555 -17.89 13.30 1.90
N GLY A 556 -17.74 12.49 2.95
CA GLY A 556 -16.69 12.67 3.96
C GLY A 556 -17.00 13.72 5.02
N PRO A 557 -16.00 14.17 5.81
CA PRO A 557 -14.63 13.66 5.80
C PRO A 557 -14.51 12.20 6.24
N VAL A 558 -13.40 11.55 5.88
CA VAL A 558 -13.11 10.15 6.24
C VAL A 558 -11.89 10.12 7.14
N SER A 559 -12.02 9.51 8.33
CA SER A 559 -10.89 9.21 9.23
C SER A 559 -10.47 7.77 9.06
N ILE A 560 -9.23 7.53 8.67
CA ILE A 560 -8.67 6.19 8.47
C ILE A 560 -7.62 5.94 9.55
N PHE A 561 -7.74 4.81 10.24
CA PHE A 561 -6.79 4.34 11.24
C PHE A 561 -6.08 3.11 10.71
N SER A 562 -4.77 3.08 10.85
CA SER A 562 -3.95 1.99 10.33
C SER A 562 -2.95 1.50 11.35
N GLY A 563 -2.67 0.19 11.29
CA GLY A 563 -1.53 -0.45 11.92
C GLY A 563 -0.69 -1.15 10.85
N ARG A 564 0.61 -0.90 10.84
CA ARG A 564 1.56 -1.56 9.94
C ARG A 564 2.61 -2.27 10.77
N LEU A 565 2.80 -3.57 10.54
CA LEU A 565 3.96 -4.33 11.01
C LEU A 565 4.86 -4.61 9.82
N HIS A 566 6.07 -4.09 9.87
CA HIS A 566 7.10 -4.27 8.84
C HIS A 566 8.31 -4.96 9.42
N GLY A 567 8.84 -5.93 8.69
CA GLY A 567 10.07 -6.66 9.05
C GLY A 567 11.02 -6.73 7.87
N GLU A 568 12.31 -6.47 8.13
CA GLU A 568 13.41 -6.58 7.16
C GLU A 568 14.57 -7.39 7.78
N PHE A 569 15.24 -8.23 6.98
CA PHE A 569 16.36 -9.07 7.40
C PHE A 569 17.24 -9.50 6.23
#